data_5c39a759b4bce7d21853500d608ed212
#
_entry.id   5c39a759b4bce7d21853500d608ed212
#
_cell.length_a   1.000
_cell.length_b   1.000
_cell.length_c   1.000
_cell.angle_alpha   90.00
_cell.angle_beta   90.00
_cell.angle_gamma   90.00
#
_symmetry.space_group_name_H-M   'P 1'
#
loop_
_entity.id
_entity.type
_entity.pdbx_description
1 polymer ?
#
loop_
_entity_poly.entity_id
_entity_poly.type
_entity_poly.pdbx_seq_one_letter_code
_entity_poly.pdbx_strand_id
1 'polypeptide(L)'
;MSIYDYSVQDAQGNDISLSRYKGKVLLIVNTATDCGFTPQYKELEELYEQYHDKGFEIIDVPCNQFGKQAPGTNREISEFCTLNYNTKFPQMKKSDVNGENELPLYTYLKAQKRFEDFGDGKTAQTLHDHITKSNPDYQNNSDIKWNFTKFLIDRNGNVIARFEPTKDMGKVAELVKEALEAK
;
A
#
# COMPACT_ATOMS: atom_id res chain seq x y z
N MET A 1 -7.53 0.97 -19.93
CA MET A 1 -6.59 0.03 -19.30
C MET A 1 -7.19 -0.43 -17.98
N SER A 2 -6.86 -1.63 -17.55
CA SER A 2 -7.32 -2.14 -16.26
C SER A 2 -6.12 -2.41 -15.35
N ILE A 3 -6.39 -2.68 -14.07
CA ILE A 3 -5.35 -3.03 -13.10
C ILE A 3 -4.53 -4.24 -13.58
N TYR A 4 -5.14 -5.13 -14.35
CA TYR A 4 -4.52 -6.37 -14.83
C TYR A 4 -3.51 -6.16 -15.96
N ASP A 5 -3.41 -4.96 -16.49
CA ASP A 5 -2.42 -4.59 -17.50
C ASP A 5 -1.07 -4.20 -16.89
N TYR A 6 -0.99 -4.17 -15.56
CA TYR A 6 0.20 -3.74 -14.84
C TYR A 6 0.91 -4.90 -14.17
N SER A 7 2.21 -4.70 -13.91
CA SER A 7 3.07 -5.68 -13.26
C SER A 7 3.87 -5.01 -12.15
N VAL A 8 4.31 -5.83 -11.20
CA VAL A 8 5.32 -5.46 -10.20
C VAL A 8 6.47 -6.47 -10.32
N GLN A 9 7.60 -6.18 -9.68
CA GLN A 9 8.69 -7.16 -9.58
C GLN A 9 8.75 -7.69 -8.16
N ASP A 10 9.04 -8.98 -8.02
CA ASP A 10 9.31 -9.56 -6.71
C ASP A 10 10.69 -9.13 -6.20
N ALA A 11 11.07 -9.54 -4.99
CA ALA A 11 12.34 -9.16 -4.38
C ALA A 11 13.55 -9.66 -5.17
N GLN A 12 13.38 -10.66 -6.02
CA GLN A 12 14.43 -11.23 -6.85
C GLN A 12 14.46 -10.62 -8.27
N GLY A 13 13.56 -9.67 -8.56
CA GLY A 13 13.50 -8.98 -9.84
C GLY A 13 12.66 -9.68 -10.91
N ASN A 14 11.90 -10.71 -10.55
CA ASN A 14 10.99 -11.39 -11.48
C ASN A 14 9.71 -10.59 -11.65
N ASP A 15 9.24 -10.46 -12.91
CA ASP A 15 7.99 -9.77 -13.19
C ASP A 15 6.79 -10.59 -12.74
N ILE A 16 5.85 -9.93 -12.04
CA ILE A 16 4.59 -10.51 -11.60
C ILE A 16 3.47 -9.67 -12.21
N SER A 17 2.76 -10.23 -13.18
CA SER A 17 1.59 -9.59 -13.77
C SER A 17 0.44 -9.63 -12.77
N LEU A 18 -0.24 -8.49 -12.59
CA LEU A 18 -1.43 -8.46 -11.73
C LEU A 18 -2.60 -9.24 -12.32
N SER A 19 -2.53 -9.63 -13.59
CA SER A 19 -3.54 -10.51 -14.20
C SER A 19 -3.65 -11.87 -13.51
N ARG A 20 -2.60 -12.31 -12.81
CA ARG A 20 -2.63 -13.56 -12.05
C ARG A 20 -3.60 -13.52 -10.87
N TYR A 21 -4.01 -12.33 -10.46
CA TYR A 21 -4.90 -12.12 -9.32
C TYR A 21 -6.35 -11.85 -9.73
N LYS A 22 -6.72 -12.09 -10.99
CA LYS A 22 -8.10 -11.91 -11.45
C LYS A 22 -9.07 -12.68 -10.55
N GLY A 23 -10.15 -12.02 -10.15
CA GLY A 23 -11.17 -12.60 -9.27
C GLY A 23 -10.87 -12.46 -7.78
N LYS A 24 -9.69 -11.97 -7.43
CA LYS A 24 -9.30 -11.75 -6.03
C LYS A 24 -9.47 -10.28 -5.64
N VAL A 25 -9.66 -10.06 -4.34
CA VAL A 25 -9.60 -8.74 -3.75
C VAL A 25 -8.14 -8.44 -3.42
N LEU A 26 -7.64 -7.27 -3.82
CA LEU A 26 -6.25 -6.87 -3.57
C LEU A 26 -6.20 -5.65 -2.66
N LEU A 27 -5.25 -5.65 -1.76
CA LEU A 27 -4.85 -4.45 -1.01
C LEU A 27 -3.41 -4.15 -1.41
N ILE A 28 -3.22 -3.03 -2.11
CA ILE A 28 -1.91 -2.60 -2.59
C ILE A 28 -1.42 -1.50 -1.66
N VAL A 29 -0.25 -1.68 -1.06
CA VAL A 29 0.26 -0.79 -0.02
C VAL A 29 1.73 -0.49 -0.24
N ASN A 30 2.13 0.78 -0.09
CA ASN A 30 3.53 1.17 -0.07
C ASN A 30 4.01 1.22 1.38
N THR A 31 5.12 0.54 1.67
CA THR A 31 5.54 0.27 3.04
C THR A 31 6.94 0.76 3.36
N ALA A 32 7.27 0.72 4.62
CA ALA A 32 8.60 1.05 5.14
C ALA A 32 8.86 0.26 6.42
N THR A 33 10.15 0.10 6.76
CA THR A 33 10.57 -0.68 7.92
C THR A 33 10.91 0.19 9.13
N ASP A 34 11.05 1.50 8.94
CA ASP A 34 11.47 2.44 9.98
C ASP A 34 10.54 3.67 10.06
N CYS A 35 9.24 3.42 10.02
CA CYS A 35 8.19 4.42 10.04
C CYS A 35 7.35 4.28 11.30
N GLY A 36 6.78 5.39 11.79
CA GLY A 36 5.82 5.34 12.89
C GLY A 36 4.61 4.47 12.61
N PHE A 37 4.28 4.27 11.32
CA PHE A 37 3.17 3.39 10.90
C PHE A 37 3.61 1.95 10.62
N THR A 38 4.90 1.62 10.70
CA THR A 38 5.38 0.26 10.45
C THR A 38 4.66 -0.81 11.28
N PRO A 39 4.22 -0.54 12.53
CA PRO A 39 3.40 -1.52 13.28
C PRO A 39 2.10 -1.94 12.60
N GLN A 40 1.62 -1.21 11.57
CA GLN A 40 0.47 -1.64 10.78
C GLN A 40 0.70 -2.97 10.05
N TYR A 41 1.94 -3.42 9.91
CA TYR A 41 2.22 -4.77 9.41
C TYR A 41 1.51 -5.86 10.22
N LYS A 42 1.29 -5.62 11.51
CA LYS A 42 0.56 -6.56 12.36
C LYS A 42 -0.86 -6.76 11.86
N GLU A 43 -1.59 -5.67 11.63
CA GLU A 43 -2.97 -5.75 11.15
C GLU A 43 -3.03 -6.24 9.70
N LEU A 44 -2.04 -5.88 8.88
CA LEU A 44 -1.97 -6.39 7.51
C LEU A 44 -1.81 -7.90 7.50
N GLU A 45 -0.95 -8.44 8.34
CA GLU A 45 -0.78 -9.89 8.44
C GLU A 45 -2.04 -10.58 8.99
N GLU A 46 -2.69 -9.98 9.98
CA GLU A 46 -3.97 -10.48 10.51
C GLU A 46 -5.02 -10.56 9.40
N LEU A 47 -5.14 -9.54 8.56
CA LEU A 47 -6.04 -9.54 7.41
C LEU A 47 -5.68 -10.66 6.43
N TYR A 48 -4.40 -10.80 6.15
CA TYR A 48 -3.91 -11.81 5.22
C TYR A 48 -4.23 -13.22 5.71
N GLU A 49 -3.94 -13.51 6.97
CA GLU A 49 -4.22 -14.82 7.57
C GLU A 49 -5.72 -15.12 7.58
N GLN A 50 -6.54 -14.11 7.85
CA GLN A 50 -7.99 -14.27 7.95
C GLN A 50 -8.65 -14.51 6.58
N TYR A 51 -8.19 -13.82 5.53
CA TYR A 51 -8.92 -13.76 4.27
C TYR A 51 -8.18 -14.33 3.05
N HIS A 52 -6.91 -14.69 3.17
CA HIS A 52 -6.15 -15.23 2.03
C HIS A 52 -6.86 -16.40 1.36
N ASP A 53 -7.36 -17.35 2.14
CA ASP A 53 -8.07 -18.52 1.62
C ASP A 53 -9.43 -18.19 0.98
N LYS A 54 -9.91 -16.98 1.19
CA LYS A 54 -11.17 -16.48 0.62
C LYS A 54 -10.98 -15.64 -0.62
N GLY A 55 -9.76 -15.56 -1.13
CA GLY A 55 -9.42 -14.81 -2.33
C GLY A 55 -8.91 -13.40 -2.09
N PHE A 56 -8.20 -13.20 -0.99
CA PHE A 56 -7.56 -11.92 -0.67
C PHE A 56 -6.05 -12.00 -0.85
N GLU A 57 -5.46 -10.95 -1.42
CA GLU A 57 -4.01 -10.80 -1.55
C GLU A 57 -3.57 -9.42 -1.14
N ILE A 58 -2.35 -9.34 -0.58
CA ILE A 58 -1.69 -8.07 -0.28
C ILE A 58 -0.49 -7.93 -1.23
N ILE A 59 -0.43 -6.80 -1.92
CA ILE A 59 0.72 -6.41 -2.75
C ILE A 59 1.50 -5.36 -1.97
N ASP A 60 2.59 -5.79 -1.36
CA ASP A 60 3.44 -4.94 -0.51
C ASP A 60 4.60 -4.40 -1.33
N VAL A 61 4.61 -3.08 -1.56
CA VAL A 61 5.64 -2.38 -2.34
C VAL A 61 6.45 -1.49 -1.40
N PRO A 62 7.60 -1.96 -0.89
CA PRO A 62 8.46 -1.09 -0.07
C PRO A 62 8.92 0.12 -0.87
N CYS A 63 8.97 1.28 -0.22
CA CYS A 63 9.34 2.54 -0.86
C CYS A 63 10.16 3.40 0.10
N ASN A 64 11.25 3.98 -0.40
CA ASN A 64 12.17 4.78 0.43
C ASN A 64 11.98 6.29 0.26
N GLN A 65 10.89 6.73 -0.38
CA GLN A 65 10.68 8.14 -0.72
C GLN A 65 10.16 9.00 0.43
N PHE A 66 9.69 8.39 1.52
CA PHE A 66 9.04 9.11 2.62
C PHE A 66 9.93 9.05 3.86
N GLY A 67 10.74 10.09 4.02
CA GLY A 67 11.66 10.20 5.15
C GLY A 67 12.79 9.20 5.12
N LYS A 68 13.04 8.55 3.99
CA LYS A 68 14.05 7.50 3.83
C LYS A 68 13.88 6.38 4.87
N GLN A 69 12.65 5.99 5.12
CA GLN A 69 12.29 5.04 6.16
C GLN A 69 12.25 3.58 5.70
N ALA A 70 12.72 3.30 4.48
CA ALA A 70 12.93 1.94 3.96
C ALA A 70 14.33 1.81 3.35
N PRO A 71 15.41 2.04 4.14
CA PRO A 71 16.76 2.15 3.58
C PRO A 71 17.41 0.82 3.21
N GLY A 72 16.90 -0.30 3.69
CA GLY A 72 17.49 -1.61 3.47
C GLY A 72 17.39 -2.11 2.03
N THR A 73 18.13 -3.19 1.75
CA THR A 73 17.98 -3.94 0.49
C THR A 73 16.65 -4.69 0.48
N ASN A 74 16.25 -5.19 -0.68
CA ASN A 74 15.04 -6.01 -0.79
C ASN A 74 15.08 -7.22 0.16
N ARG A 75 16.24 -7.86 0.28
CA ARG A 75 16.45 -8.98 1.19
C ARG A 75 16.30 -8.57 2.66
N GLU A 76 16.97 -7.47 3.05
CA GLU A 76 16.91 -6.96 4.42
C GLU A 76 15.48 -6.58 4.82
N ILE A 77 14.73 -5.95 3.91
CA ILE A 77 13.33 -5.59 4.14
C ILE A 77 12.47 -6.85 4.35
N SER A 78 12.65 -7.85 3.51
CA SER A 78 11.92 -9.12 3.61
C SER A 78 12.24 -9.83 4.93
N GLU A 79 13.51 -9.87 5.31
CA GLU A 79 13.93 -10.46 6.57
C GLU A 79 13.35 -9.71 7.78
N PHE A 80 13.34 -8.38 7.73
CA PHE A 80 12.74 -7.57 8.77
C PHE A 80 11.26 -7.91 8.98
N CYS A 81 10.48 -7.99 7.89
CA CYS A 81 9.06 -8.30 7.96
C CYS A 81 8.80 -9.70 8.52
N THR A 82 9.60 -10.68 8.10
CA THR A 82 9.49 -12.05 8.60
C THR A 82 9.82 -12.14 10.09
N LEU A 83 10.92 -11.51 10.51
CA LEU A 83 11.39 -11.60 11.89
C LEU A 83 10.52 -10.82 12.88
N ASN A 84 10.02 -9.65 12.47
CA ASN A 84 9.31 -8.76 13.38
C ASN A 84 7.79 -8.93 13.35
N TYR A 85 7.22 -9.35 12.20
CA TYR A 85 5.77 -9.43 12.00
C TYR A 85 5.29 -10.78 11.49
N ASN A 86 6.23 -11.69 11.22
CA ASN A 86 5.93 -13.04 10.72
C ASN A 86 5.02 -12.99 9.48
N THR A 87 5.28 -12.05 8.57
CA THR A 87 4.46 -11.87 7.38
C THR A 87 4.50 -13.11 6.48
N LYS A 88 3.33 -13.51 5.99
CA LYS A 88 3.17 -14.62 5.04
C LYS A 88 3.04 -14.13 3.61
N PHE A 89 2.68 -12.85 3.41
CA PHE A 89 2.71 -12.23 2.08
C PHE A 89 4.12 -11.71 1.80
N PRO A 90 4.61 -11.84 0.53
CA PRO A 90 5.95 -11.38 0.19
C PRO A 90 6.01 -9.87 0.05
N GLN A 91 7.21 -9.31 0.27
CA GLN A 91 7.50 -7.93 -0.09
C GLN A 91 8.02 -7.91 -1.52
N MET A 92 7.48 -7.01 -2.34
CA MET A 92 7.94 -6.82 -3.70
C MET A 92 9.24 -6.01 -3.72
N LYS A 93 9.85 -5.86 -4.88
CA LYS A 93 11.04 -5.03 -5.05
C LYS A 93 10.75 -3.59 -4.60
N LYS A 94 11.64 -3.04 -3.79
CA LYS A 94 11.58 -1.64 -3.39
C LYS A 94 11.49 -0.76 -4.62
N SER A 95 10.52 0.16 -4.66
CA SER A 95 10.20 0.94 -5.85
C SER A 95 9.74 2.34 -5.49
N ASP A 96 9.81 3.25 -6.46
CA ASP A 96 9.24 4.59 -6.32
C ASP A 96 7.75 4.56 -6.65
N VAL A 97 6.99 5.32 -5.91
CA VAL A 97 5.53 5.46 -6.10
C VAL A 97 5.14 6.87 -6.56
N ASN A 98 6.08 7.80 -6.52
CA ASN A 98 5.93 9.18 -7.02
C ASN A 98 7.13 9.56 -7.86
N GLY A 99 6.92 10.51 -8.79
CA GLY A 99 7.99 11.13 -9.54
C GLY A 99 8.35 10.42 -10.82
N GLU A 100 9.50 10.78 -11.37
CA GLU A 100 9.94 10.34 -12.71
C GLU A 100 10.07 8.82 -12.82
N ASN A 101 10.48 8.15 -11.75
CA ASN A 101 10.74 6.71 -11.76
C ASN A 101 9.62 5.89 -11.11
N GLU A 102 8.46 6.48 -10.90
CA GLU A 102 7.36 5.77 -10.26
C GLU A 102 6.91 4.55 -11.06
N LEU A 103 6.48 3.51 -10.36
CA LEU A 103 5.90 2.33 -11.00
C LEU A 103 4.67 2.74 -11.80
N PRO A 104 4.53 2.28 -13.05
CA PRO A 104 3.30 2.53 -13.84
C PRO A 104 2.02 2.16 -13.13
N LEU A 105 2.05 1.09 -12.31
CA LEU A 105 0.93 0.71 -11.46
C LEU A 105 0.48 1.89 -10.58
N TYR A 106 1.41 2.61 -9.96
CA TYR A 106 1.08 3.74 -9.09
C TYR A 106 0.58 4.95 -9.87
N THR A 107 1.06 5.18 -11.08
CA THR A 107 0.49 6.20 -11.96
C THR A 107 -1.00 5.92 -12.19
N TYR A 108 -1.34 4.67 -12.46
CA TYR A 108 -2.72 4.23 -12.66
C TYR A 108 -3.56 4.37 -11.38
N LEU A 109 -3.04 3.86 -10.25
CA LEU A 109 -3.77 3.91 -8.96
C LEU A 109 -4.11 5.35 -8.55
N LYS A 110 -3.13 6.25 -8.65
CA LYS A 110 -3.31 7.66 -8.30
C LYS A 110 -4.34 8.35 -9.20
N ALA A 111 -4.43 7.95 -10.45
CA ALA A 111 -5.44 8.47 -11.39
C ALA A 111 -6.84 7.96 -11.06
N GLN A 112 -6.95 6.77 -10.47
CA GLN A 112 -8.24 6.17 -10.10
C GLN A 112 -8.81 6.73 -8.80
N LYS A 113 -7.95 6.98 -7.81
CA LYS A 113 -8.35 7.50 -6.48
C LYS A 113 -7.36 8.55 -6.01
N ARG A 114 -7.84 9.79 -5.93
CA ARG A 114 -7.02 10.91 -5.51
C ARG A 114 -6.89 10.99 -3.99
N PHE A 115 -5.93 11.77 -3.54
CA PHE A 115 -5.82 12.15 -2.14
C PHE A 115 -6.98 13.07 -1.76
N GLU A 116 -7.61 12.81 -0.62
CA GLU A 116 -8.66 13.70 -0.08
C GLU A 116 -8.14 14.45 1.16
N ASP A 117 -7.84 13.71 2.24
CA ASP A 117 -7.31 14.28 3.47
C ASP A 117 -6.75 13.16 4.37
N PHE A 118 -6.13 13.55 5.48
CA PHE A 118 -5.67 12.60 6.49
C PHE A 118 -6.71 12.32 7.58
N GLY A 119 -7.88 12.93 7.48
CA GLY A 119 -8.89 12.86 8.54
C GLY A 119 -8.57 13.77 9.70
N ASP A 120 -9.26 13.54 10.80
CA ASP A 120 -9.13 14.30 12.03
C ASP A 120 -8.21 13.58 13.03
N GLY A 121 -7.80 14.31 14.08
CA GLY A 121 -7.05 13.73 15.17
C GLY A 121 -5.60 14.16 15.19
N LYS A 122 -4.93 13.75 16.27
CA LYS A 122 -3.57 14.19 16.57
C LYS A 122 -2.54 13.65 15.58
N THR A 123 -2.67 12.38 15.20
CA THR A 123 -1.75 11.74 14.25
C THR A 123 -1.86 12.40 12.88
N ALA A 124 -3.09 12.68 12.43
CA ALA A 124 -3.33 13.39 11.18
C ALA A 124 -2.70 14.78 11.19
N GLN A 125 -2.84 15.50 12.26
CA GLN A 125 -2.24 16.84 12.41
C GLN A 125 -0.72 16.78 12.42
N THR A 126 -0.13 15.82 13.13
CA THR A 126 1.32 15.63 13.18
C THR A 126 1.88 15.36 11.79
N LEU A 127 1.20 14.49 11.03
CA LEU A 127 1.63 14.15 9.67
C LEU A 127 1.49 15.36 8.73
N HIS A 128 0.38 16.09 8.83
CA HIS A 128 0.16 17.32 8.08
C HIS A 128 1.28 18.32 8.33
N ASP A 129 1.62 18.57 9.60
CA ASP A 129 2.66 19.51 9.98
C ASP A 129 4.04 19.09 9.44
N HIS A 130 4.32 17.79 9.51
CA HIS A 130 5.58 17.24 9.03
C HIS A 130 5.73 17.41 7.51
N ILE A 131 4.71 17.04 6.75
CA ILE A 131 4.77 17.10 5.28
C ILE A 131 4.78 18.55 4.79
N THR A 132 4.02 19.43 5.43
CA THR A 132 3.91 20.84 5.04
C THR A 132 5.25 21.57 5.10
N LYS A 133 6.14 21.15 5.99
CA LYS A 133 7.51 21.75 6.10
C LYS A 133 8.29 21.65 4.80
N SER A 134 8.16 20.54 4.07
CA SER A 134 8.89 20.32 2.82
C SER A 134 8.03 20.52 1.59
N ASN A 135 6.71 20.42 1.71
CA ASN A 135 5.78 20.53 0.60
C ASN A 135 4.47 21.16 1.07
N PRO A 136 4.42 22.52 1.14
CA PRO A 136 3.21 23.20 1.64
C PRO A 136 1.97 22.98 0.77
N ASP A 137 2.14 22.63 -0.51
CA ASP A 137 1.05 22.41 -1.45
C ASP A 137 0.72 20.92 -1.65
N TYR A 138 1.12 20.07 -0.72
CA TYR A 138 0.99 18.62 -0.90
C TYR A 138 -0.45 18.15 -1.19
N GLN A 139 -1.45 18.91 -0.73
CA GLN A 139 -2.86 18.56 -0.89
C GLN A 139 -3.39 18.74 -2.31
N ASN A 140 -2.62 19.41 -3.18
CA ASN A 140 -3.10 19.85 -4.50
C ASN A 140 -2.94 18.82 -5.62
N ASN A 141 -2.47 17.61 -5.31
CA ASN A 141 -2.33 16.55 -6.31
C ASN A 141 -2.64 15.18 -5.71
N SER A 142 -2.59 14.15 -6.56
CA SER A 142 -2.93 12.78 -6.16
C SER A 142 -1.73 11.94 -5.71
N ASP A 143 -0.53 12.51 -5.64
CA ASP A 143 0.65 11.78 -5.22
C ASP A 143 0.44 11.07 -3.89
N ILE A 144 1.19 10.01 -3.67
CA ILE A 144 1.25 9.33 -2.39
C ILE A 144 1.93 10.27 -1.40
N LYS A 145 1.32 10.45 -0.24
CA LYS A 145 1.76 11.47 0.72
C LYS A 145 2.68 10.91 1.79
N TRP A 146 2.51 9.64 2.14
CA TRP A 146 3.32 8.99 3.17
C TRP A 146 3.29 7.47 3.02
N ASN A 147 4.11 6.78 3.82
CA ASN A 147 4.14 5.31 3.91
C ASN A 147 2.78 4.76 4.36
N PHE A 148 2.48 3.55 3.98
CA PHE A 148 1.26 2.80 4.36
C PHE A 148 -0.03 3.39 3.82
N THR A 149 0.04 4.08 2.67
CA THR A 149 -1.12 4.42 1.85
C THR A 149 -1.58 3.13 1.15
N LYS A 150 -2.87 2.88 1.14
CA LYS A 150 -3.45 1.62 0.66
C LYS A 150 -4.48 1.89 -0.42
N PHE A 151 -4.52 1.00 -1.42
CA PHE A 151 -5.58 0.98 -2.44
C PHE A 151 -6.27 -0.37 -2.39
N LEU A 152 -7.61 -0.35 -2.38
CA LEU A 152 -8.41 -1.56 -2.36
C LEU A 152 -8.98 -1.81 -3.75
N ILE A 153 -8.78 -3.04 -4.25
CA ILE A 153 -9.21 -3.48 -5.57
C ILE A 153 -10.25 -4.59 -5.37
N ASP A 154 -11.41 -4.45 -5.99
CA ASP A 154 -12.46 -5.46 -5.90
C ASP A 154 -12.18 -6.67 -6.80
N ARG A 155 -13.07 -7.68 -6.76
CA ARG A 155 -12.92 -8.91 -7.53
C ARG A 155 -12.99 -8.68 -9.05
N ASN A 156 -13.51 -7.56 -9.48
CA ASN A 156 -13.63 -7.18 -10.89
C ASN A 156 -12.49 -6.30 -11.38
N GLY A 157 -11.50 -6.04 -10.51
CA GLY A 157 -10.33 -5.23 -10.87
C GLY A 157 -10.56 -3.72 -10.75
N ASN A 158 -11.65 -3.29 -10.12
CA ASN A 158 -11.93 -1.87 -9.92
C ASN A 158 -11.22 -1.35 -8.67
N VAL A 159 -10.60 -0.19 -8.76
CA VAL A 159 -10.02 0.49 -7.60
C VAL A 159 -11.16 1.18 -6.86
N ILE A 160 -11.58 0.63 -5.74
CA ILE A 160 -12.79 1.07 -5.04
C ILE A 160 -12.52 1.99 -3.85
N ALA A 161 -11.30 2.03 -3.33
CA ALA A 161 -10.95 2.88 -2.20
C ALA A 161 -9.47 3.20 -2.16
N ARG A 162 -9.14 4.35 -1.56
CA ARG A 162 -7.78 4.73 -1.16
C ARG A 162 -7.83 5.10 0.32
N PHE A 163 -6.91 4.53 1.10
CA PHE A 163 -6.81 4.79 2.53
C PHE A 163 -5.45 5.42 2.84
N GLU A 164 -5.45 6.63 3.40
CA GLU A 164 -4.21 7.21 3.92
C GLU A 164 -3.77 6.44 5.17
N PRO A 165 -2.49 6.53 5.57
CA PRO A 165 -1.99 5.74 6.71
C PRO A 165 -2.70 6.04 8.03
N THR A 166 -3.31 7.20 8.15
CA THR A 166 -4.07 7.63 9.33
C THR A 166 -5.45 6.98 9.44
N LYS A 167 -5.90 6.29 8.40
CA LYS A 167 -7.21 5.61 8.43
C LYS A 167 -7.16 4.43 9.39
N ASP A 168 -8.18 4.32 10.23
CA ASP A 168 -8.31 3.20 11.15
C ASP A 168 -8.30 1.86 10.41
N MET A 169 -7.43 0.95 10.83
CA MET A 169 -7.30 -0.36 10.22
C MET A 169 -8.56 -1.22 10.36
N GLY A 170 -9.37 -0.98 11.40
CA GLY A 170 -10.67 -1.62 11.54
C GLY A 170 -11.63 -1.28 10.40
N LYS A 171 -11.58 -0.03 9.93
CA LYS A 171 -12.38 0.40 8.78
C LYS A 171 -11.86 -0.20 7.47
N VAL A 172 -10.55 -0.31 7.32
CA VAL A 172 -9.95 -0.99 6.18
C VAL A 172 -10.40 -2.45 6.15
N ALA A 173 -10.38 -3.13 7.30
CA ALA A 173 -10.81 -4.52 7.42
C ALA A 173 -12.28 -4.70 7.05
N GLU A 174 -13.16 -3.78 7.49
CA GLU A 174 -14.58 -3.82 7.12
C GLU A 174 -14.78 -3.78 5.60
N LEU A 175 -14.07 -2.87 4.92
CA LEU A 175 -14.20 -2.71 3.47
C LEU A 175 -13.59 -3.88 2.70
N VAL A 176 -12.51 -4.46 3.20
CA VAL A 176 -11.95 -5.70 2.63
C VAL A 176 -12.99 -6.82 2.70
N LYS A 177 -13.61 -6.98 3.85
CA LYS A 177 -14.65 -8.00 4.05
C LYS A 177 -15.83 -7.79 3.09
N GLU A 178 -16.30 -6.55 2.98
CA GLU A 178 -17.41 -6.21 2.04
C GLU A 178 -17.04 -6.52 0.60
N ALA A 179 -15.81 -6.19 0.18
CA ALA A 179 -15.34 -6.47 -1.17
C ALA A 179 -15.28 -8.00 -1.45
N LEU A 180 -14.89 -8.78 -0.46
CA LEU A 180 -14.83 -10.24 -0.58
C LEU A 180 -16.22 -10.87 -0.67
N GLU A 181 -17.21 -10.30 0.00
CA GLU A 181 -18.60 -10.78 0.00
C GLU A 181 -19.37 -10.33 -1.24
N ALA A 182 -18.94 -9.28 -1.91
CA ALA A 182 -19.57 -8.76 -3.13
C ALA A 182 -19.34 -9.72 -4.31
N LYS A 183 -20.36 -9.85 -5.14
CA LYS A 183 -20.30 -10.72 -6.34
C LYS A 183 -19.97 -9.94 -7.60
#